data_e2323e9fff9ee80f583270cb8d068b63
#
_entry.id   e2323e9fff9ee80f583270cb8d068b63
#
_cell.length_a   1.000
_cell.length_b   1.000
_cell.length_c   1.000
_cell.angle_alpha   90.00
_cell.angle_beta   90.00
_cell.angle_gamma   90.00
#
_symmetry.space_group_name_H-M   'P 1'
#
loop_
_entity.id
_entity.type
_entity.pdbx_description
1 polymer ?
#
loop_
_entity_poly.entity_id
_entity_poly.type
_entity_poly.pdbx_seq_one_letter_code
_entity_poly.pdbx_strand_id
1 'polypeptide(L)'
;MTAAFFLMLREGLEAALIVGIIAAYLVKLGRSDALRSIWIGVGAALALSVGAGLIVALTVGSLPLAIRASIEGIAALSAVVVLTWMLFWMRRQGRAMKGELERGVDVALAVGSTSALAGLAFIAVIREGLETVLFLFAIGSSSGSIVPLLAASLAGLAVAVGVGVAIFAAGIRIDLRRFFTITGVVLIFVSAGLVTYAIAEFTEVGLVPPTATVFDLSPMLPESSLLGSLLAGLFGYRSAPTVLELMGYLTYLLPVLLLFVFGGRGRNQRPRMAATAASTLIVALALALVGCAGGGASSAPASVGPPSTGAIGSSPASTNVVEVKASEYAFDPATIKVPAGSVSFRVSNGGTEEHEFEIFQGETVVDEIEGLVPGLERTLTVDLAAGEYTYKCLLNGHDQKGMTGTLTVTAS
;
A
#
# COMPACT_ATOMS: atom_id res chain seq x y z
N MET A 1 -4.49 -6.01 -7.80
CA MET A 1 -4.40 -7.42 -8.26
C MET A 1 -3.23 -7.67 -9.20
N THR A 2 -3.08 -6.92 -10.29
CA THR A 2 -1.97 -7.08 -11.24
C THR A 2 -0.59 -6.89 -10.60
N ALA A 3 -0.43 -5.94 -9.66
CA ALA A 3 0.80 -5.75 -8.90
C ALA A 3 1.23 -7.03 -8.16
N ALA A 4 0.30 -7.68 -7.47
CA ALA A 4 0.57 -8.91 -6.72
C ALA A 4 0.99 -10.06 -7.64
N PHE A 5 0.37 -10.18 -8.82
CA PHE A 5 0.78 -11.15 -9.84
C PHE A 5 2.24 -10.94 -10.28
N PHE A 6 2.60 -9.71 -10.71
CA PHE A 6 3.96 -9.42 -11.17
C PHE A 6 5.00 -9.54 -10.06
N LEU A 7 4.64 -9.16 -8.85
CA LEU A 7 5.49 -9.34 -7.68
C LEU A 7 5.77 -10.83 -7.44
N MET A 8 4.70 -11.65 -7.30
CA MET A 8 4.83 -13.09 -7.05
C MET A 8 5.50 -13.84 -8.20
N LEU A 9 5.28 -13.41 -9.44
CA LEU A 9 5.99 -13.94 -10.60
C LEU A 9 7.50 -13.69 -10.47
N ARG A 10 7.88 -12.51 -10.02
CA ARG A 10 9.29 -12.13 -9.87
C ARG A 10 9.94 -12.84 -8.70
N GLU A 11 9.40 -12.69 -7.48
CA GLU A 11 9.98 -13.29 -6.27
C GLU A 11 9.99 -14.83 -6.37
N GLY A 12 8.91 -15.40 -6.90
CA GLY A 12 8.83 -16.83 -7.16
C GLY A 12 9.86 -17.32 -8.18
N LEU A 13 10.16 -16.52 -9.23
CA LEU A 13 11.21 -16.87 -10.18
C LEU A 13 12.62 -16.73 -9.55
N GLU A 14 12.85 -15.73 -8.70
CA GLU A 14 14.10 -15.58 -7.96
C GLU A 14 14.33 -16.79 -7.04
N ALA A 15 13.36 -17.16 -6.24
CA ALA A 15 13.42 -18.36 -5.41
C ALA A 15 13.63 -19.64 -6.24
N ALA A 16 12.92 -19.79 -7.36
CA ALA A 16 13.06 -20.94 -8.27
C ALA A 16 14.46 -21.00 -8.90
N LEU A 17 15.07 -19.86 -9.26
CA LEU A 17 16.42 -19.79 -9.78
C LEU A 17 17.46 -20.19 -8.72
N ILE A 18 17.32 -19.68 -7.49
CA ILE A 18 18.23 -20.03 -6.38
C ILE A 18 18.18 -21.53 -6.11
N VAL A 19 16.98 -22.07 -5.87
CA VAL A 19 16.79 -23.50 -5.60
C VAL A 19 17.26 -24.36 -6.76
N GLY A 20 16.94 -23.94 -7.99
CA GLY A 20 17.32 -24.63 -9.20
C GLY A 20 18.83 -24.68 -9.42
N ILE A 21 19.58 -23.57 -9.20
CA ILE A 21 21.04 -23.54 -9.29
C ILE A 21 21.64 -24.50 -8.28
N ILE A 22 21.21 -24.48 -7.02
CA ILE A 22 21.69 -25.38 -5.96
C ILE A 22 21.41 -26.84 -6.34
N ALA A 23 20.18 -27.15 -6.76
CA ALA A 23 19.78 -28.51 -7.14
C ALA A 23 20.56 -29.01 -8.35
N ALA A 24 20.68 -28.20 -9.41
CA ALA A 24 21.45 -28.57 -10.60
C ALA A 24 22.92 -28.79 -10.28
N TYR A 25 23.50 -27.99 -9.39
CA TYR A 25 24.89 -28.15 -8.96
C TYR A 25 25.11 -29.43 -8.17
N LEU A 26 24.23 -29.79 -7.24
CA LEU A 26 24.24 -31.05 -6.50
C LEU A 26 24.13 -32.26 -7.43
N VAL A 27 23.23 -32.23 -8.40
CA VAL A 27 23.08 -33.29 -9.40
C VAL A 27 24.37 -33.43 -10.22
N LYS A 28 25.00 -32.32 -10.65
CA LYS A 28 26.28 -32.33 -11.36
C LYS A 28 27.42 -32.93 -10.54
N LEU A 29 27.44 -32.76 -9.22
CA LEU A 29 28.39 -33.35 -8.28
C LEU A 29 28.06 -34.82 -7.95
N GLY A 30 26.98 -35.41 -8.50
CA GLY A 30 26.55 -36.78 -8.19
C GLY A 30 25.92 -36.92 -6.80
N ARG A 31 25.55 -35.83 -6.15
CA ARG A 31 25.00 -35.79 -4.77
C ARG A 31 23.50 -35.56 -4.78
N SER A 32 22.78 -36.32 -5.61
CA SER A 32 21.31 -36.27 -5.66
C SER A 32 20.62 -36.69 -4.35
N ASP A 33 21.32 -37.48 -3.51
CA ASP A 33 20.89 -37.82 -2.14
C ASP A 33 20.67 -36.59 -1.26
N ALA A 34 21.45 -35.52 -1.48
CA ALA A 34 21.36 -34.27 -0.72
C ALA A 34 20.19 -33.35 -1.11
N LEU A 35 19.49 -33.63 -2.23
CA LEU A 35 18.32 -32.83 -2.65
C LEU A 35 17.19 -32.84 -1.60
N ARG A 36 17.04 -33.94 -0.86
CA ARG A 36 16.06 -34.02 0.22
C ARG A 36 16.27 -32.93 1.28
N SER A 37 17.53 -32.66 1.63
CA SER A 37 17.88 -31.60 2.61
C SER A 37 17.53 -30.22 2.09
N ILE A 38 17.74 -29.95 0.78
CA ILE A 38 17.34 -28.69 0.15
C ILE A 38 15.83 -28.48 0.25
N TRP A 39 15.04 -29.52 -0.10
CA TRP A 39 13.57 -29.41 -0.03
C TRP A 39 13.05 -29.26 1.40
N ILE A 40 13.72 -29.82 2.40
CA ILE A 40 13.40 -29.58 3.82
C ILE A 40 13.64 -28.11 4.17
N GLY A 41 14.77 -27.52 3.77
CA GLY A 41 15.08 -26.12 3.99
C GLY A 41 14.08 -25.18 3.31
N VAL A 42 13.74 -25.45 2.03
CA VAL A 42 12.74 -24.71 1.27
C VAL A 42 11.36 -24.80 1.94
N GLY A 43 10.93 -26.01 2.32
CA GLY A 43 9.62 -26.24 2.98
C GLY A 43 9.53 -25.48 4.33
N ALA A 44 10.60 -25.52 5.13
CA ALA A 44 10.66 -24.79 6.39
C ALA A 44 10.59 -23.26 6.17
N ALA A 45 11.30 -22.74 5.16
CA ALA A 45 11.27 -21.32 4.81
C ALA A 45 9.86 -20.88 4.37
N LEU A 46 9.22 -21.65 3.49
CA LEU A 46 7.85 -21.37 3.04
C LEU A 46 6.85 -21.43 4.20
N ALA A 47 6.93 -22.43 5.07
CA ALA A 47 6.05 -22.54 6.23
C ALA A 47 6.19 -21.34 7.18
N LEU A 48 7.44 -20.90 7.42
CA LEU A 48 7.70 -19.74 8.28
C LEU A 48 7.21 -18.43 7.62
N SER A 49 7.41 -18.26 6.31
CA SER A 49 6.93 -17.09 5.57
C SER A 49 5.41 -16.99 5.58
N VAL A 50 4.70 -18.10 5.30
CA VAL A 50 3.23 -18.16 5.36
C VAL A 50 2.75 -17.89 6.79
N GLY A 51 3.40 -18.48 7.81
CA GLY A 51 3.10 -18.22 9.20
C GLY A 51 3.27 -16.76 9.58
N ALA A 52 4.37 -16.12 9.16
CA ALA A 52 4.60 -14.70 9.38
C ALA A 52 3.53 -13.82 8.71
N GLY A 53 3.18 -14.12 7.45
CA GLY A 53 2.12 -13.41 6.73
C GLY A 53 0.76 -13.53 7.41
N LEU A 54 0.42 -14.72 7.90
CA LEU A 54 -0.82 -14.95 8.62
C LEU A 54 -0.86 -14.18 9.96
N ILE A 55 0.25 -14.17 10.70
CA ILE A 55 0.35 -13.41 11.95
C ILE A 55 0.15 -11.92 11.68
N VAL A 56 0.81 -11.36 10.66
CA VAL A 56 0.65 -9.95 10.28
C VAL A 56 -0.80 -9.66 9.91
N ALA A 57 -1.43 -10.49 9.07
CA ALA A 57 -2.80 -10.28 8.63
C ALA A 57 -3.80 -10.32 9.79
N LEU A 58 -3.64 -11.27 10.73
CA LEU A 58 -4.53 -11.41 11.88
C LEU A 58 -4.33 -10.30 12.92
N THR A 59 -3.08 -9.89 13.15
CA THR A 59 -2.78 -8.84 14.15
C THR A 59 -3.18 -7.46 13.67
N VAL A 60 -2.79 -7.09 12.44
CA VAL A 60 -3.08 -5.75 11.90
C VAL A 60 -4.58 -5.58 11.66
N GLY A 61 -5.27 -6.63 11.17
CA GLY A 61 -6.71 -6.60 10.93
C GLY A 61 -7.56 -6.37 12.20
N SER A 62 -7.01 -6.62 13.41
CA SER A 62 -7.70 -6.42 14.68
C SER A 62 -7.39 -5.07 15.36
N LEU A 63 -6.54 -4.23 14.75
CA LEU A 63 -6.14 -2.96 15.32
C LEU A 63 -7.16 -1.84 15.02
N PRO A 64 -7.27 -0.83 15.91
CA PRO A 64 -8.01 0.39 15.62
C PRO A 64 -7.55 1.05 14.31
N LEU A 65 -8.48 1.65 13.57
CA LEU A 65 -8.25 2.17 12.22
C LEU A 65 -7.04 3.11 12.14
N ALA A 66 -6.90 4.06 13.07
CA ALA A 66 -5.79 5.01 13.08
C ALA A 66 -4.41 4.34 13.24
N ILE A 67 -4.31 3.30 14.09
CA ILE A 67 -3.07 2.53 14.27
C ILE A 67 -2.82 1.69 13.03
N ARG A 68 -3.86 1.07 12.50
CA ARG A 68 -3.82 0.26 11.30
C ARG A 68 -3.33 1.07 10.10
N ALA A 69 -3.95 2.22 9.80
CA ALA A 69 -3.57 3.11 8.71
C ALA A 69 -2.12 3.60 8.86
N SER A 70 -1.67 3.93 10.08
CA SER A 70 -0.28 4.28 10.34
C SER A 70 0.69 3.13 10.02
N ILE A 71 0.35 1.89 10.41
CA ILE A 71 1.16 0.69 10.12
C ILE A 71 1.17 0.42 8.62
N GLU A 72 0.04 0.52 7.94
CA GLU A 72 -0.09 0.30 6.50
C GLU A 72 0.72 1.34 5.70
N GLY A 73 0.65 2.62 6.07
CA GLY A 73 1.47 3.67 5.49
C GLY A 73 2.97 3.46 5.68
N ILE A 74 3.41 3.07 6.89
CA ILE A 74 4.82 2.76 7.18
C ILE A 74 5.26 1.50 6.41
N ALA A 75 4.43 0.47 6.35
CA ALA A 75 4.73 -0.75 5.60
C ALA A 75 4.84 -0.47 4.10
N ALA A 76 3.97 0.36 3.53
CA ALA A 76 4.03 0.78 2.14
C ALA A 76 5.34 1.52 1.84
N LEU A 77 5.75 2.49 2.66
CA LEU A 77 7.05 3.17 2.48
C LEU A 77 8.23 2.22 2.66
N SER A 78 8.18 1.31 3.63
CA SER A 78 9.20 0.28 3.82
C SER A 78 9.32 -0.62 2.60
N ALA A 79 8.19 -1.04 2.03
CA ALA A 79 8.13 -1.81 0.78
C ALA A 79 8.76 -1.03 -0.39
N VAL A 80 8.48 0.27 -0.53
CA VAL A 80 9.09 1.14 -1.55
C VAL A 80 10.61 1.18 -1.41
N VAL A 81 11.13 1.34 -0.19
CA VAL A 81 12.58 1.36 0.07
C VAL A 81 13.23 0.03 -0.32
N VAL A 82 12.65 -1.08 0.15
CA VAL A 82 13.19 -2.43 -0.12
C VAL A 82 13.12 -2.76 -1.61
N LEU A 83 11.96 -2.52 -2.27
CA LEU A 83 11.80 -2.72 -3.72
C LEU A 83 12.82 -1.91 -4.52
N THR A 84 12.96 -0.62 -4.20
CA THR A 84 13.90 0.26 -4.91
C THR A 84 15.34 -0.22 -4.74
N TRP A 85 15.75 -0.53 -3.50
CA TRP A 85 17.09 -1.07 -3.23
C TRP A 85 17.33 -2.38 -3.99
N MET A 86 16.39 -3.31 -3.94
CA MET A 86 16.47 -4.62 -4.59
C MET A 86 16.55 -4.48 -6.12
N LEU A 87 15.78 -3.58 -6.75
CA LEU A 87 15.84 -3.33 -8.20
C LEU A 87 17.25 -2.93 -8.67
N PHE A 88 17.92 -2.04 -7.94
CA PHE A 88 19.28 -1.61 -8.28
C PHE A 88 20.33 -2.65 -7.91
N TRP A 89 20.15 -3.36 -6.79
CA TRP A 89 21.07 -4.42 -6.34
C TRP A 89 21.12 -5.59 -7.33
N MET A 90 19.96 -6.09 -7.76
CA MET A 90 19.88 -7.21 -8.71
C MET A 90 20.53 -6.92 -10.06
N ARG A 91 20.40 -5.71 -10.58
CA ARG A 91 21.10 -5.34 -11.83
C ARG A 91 22.61 -5.50 -11.73
N ARG A 92 23.17 -5.41 -10.52
CA ARG A 92 24.62 -5.53 -10.26
C ARG A 92 25.04 -6.97 -9.97
N GLN A 93 24.22 -7.69 -9.20
CA GLN A 93 24.57 -9.00 -8.62
C GLN A 93 24.26 -10.20 -9.53
N GLY A 94 23.39 -10.07 -10.53
CA GLY A 94 22.89 -11.21 -11.32
C GLY A 94 23.94 -12.11 -11.99
N ARG A 95 25.20 -11.66 -12.09
CA ARG A 95 26.31 -12.49 -12.61
C ARG A 95 27.10 -13.20 -11.52
N ALA A 96 27.14 -12.66 -10.31
CA ALA A 96 27.89 -13.20 -9.18
C ALA A 96 27.14 -14.29 -8.40
N MET A 97 25.80 -14.22 -8.41
CA MET A 97 24.91 -15.07 -7.62
C MET A 97 25.18 -16.57 -7.82
N LYS A 98 25.34 -17.02 -9.08
CA LYS A 98 25.63 -18.44 -9.37
C LYS A 98 26.89 -18.93 -8.65
N GLY A 99 27.97 -18.18 -8.76
CA GLY A 99 29.25 -18.57 -8.14
C GLY A 99 29.24 -18.48 -6.62
N GLU A 100 28.43 -17.62 -6.03
CA GLU A 100 28.25 -17.53 -4.58
C GLU A 100 27.44 -18.72 -4.05
N LEU A 101 26.37 -19.13 -4.75
CA LEU A 101 25.57 -20.30 -4.39
C LEU A 101 26.37 -21.59 -4.53
N GLU A 102 27.13 -21.78 -5.63
CA GLU A 102 27.99 -22.95 -5.84
C GLU A 102 29.04 -23.07 -4.71
N ARG A 103 29.70 -21.95 -4.34
CA ARG A 103 30.63 -21.93 -3.20
C ARG A 103 29.95 -22.25 -1.86
N GLY A 104 28.75 -21.75 -1.65
CA GLY A 104 27.93 -22.07 -0.45
C GLY A 104 27.65 -23.57 -0.34
N VAL A 105 27.33 -24.22 -1.47
CA VAL A 105 27.16 -25.70 -1.54
C VAL A 105 28.46 -26.43 -1.24
N ASP A 106 29.59 -26.00 -1.82
CA ASP A 106 30.89 -26.63 -1.58
C ASP A 106 31.29 -26.57 -0.11
N VAL A 107 31.10 -25.41 0.54
CA VAL A 107 31.34 -25.25 1.98
C VAL A 107 30.43 -26.15 2.81
N ALA A 108 29.14 -26.20 2.48
CA ALA A 108 28.18 -27.06 3.19
C ALA A 108 28.49 -28.56 3.04
N LEU A 109 28.95 -28.98 1.87
CA LEU A 109 29.42 -30.36 1.61
C LEU A 109 30.74 -30.67 2.32
N ALA A 110 31.67 -29.71 2.39
CA ALA A 110 32.94 -29.90 3.10
C ALA A 110 32.74 -30.11 4.61
N VAL A 111 31.75 -29.50 5.20
CA VAL A 111 31.34 -29.71 6.61
C VAL A 111 30.68 -31.09 6.82
N GLY A 112 30.30 -31.77 5.73
CA GLY A 112 29.69 -33.11 5.77
C GLY A 112 28.30 -33.16 6.40
N SER A 113 27.67 -32.02 6.61
CA SER A 113 26.38 -31.91 7.31
C SER A 113 25.22 -31.68 6.34
N THR A 114 24.26 -32.60 6.35
CA THR A 114 22.98 -32.43 5.62
C THR A 114 22.19 -31.23 6.10
N SER A 115 22.34 -30.85 7.38
CA SER A 115 21.70 -29.65 7.95
C SER A 115 22.29 -28.35 7.42
N ALA A 116 23.58 -28.31 7.05
CA ALA A 116 24.20 -27.13 6.45
C ALA A 116 23.61 -26.84 5.06
N LEU A 117 23.30 -27.86 4.25
CA LEU A 117 22.62 -27.70 2.96
C LEU A 117 21.17 -27.25 3.13
N ALA A 118 20.45 -27.82 4.11
CA ALA A 118 19.11 -27.37 4.43
C ALA A 118 19.11 -25.91 4.91
N GLY A 119 20.07 -25.54 5.75
CA GLY A 119 20.27 -24.16 6.23
C GLY A 119 20.57 -23.17 5.11
N LEU A 120 21.43 -23.56 4.14
CA LEU A 120 21.71 -22.74 2.97
C LEU A 120 20.45 -22.44 2.15
N ALA A 121 19.67 -23.48 1.84
CA ALA A 121 18.42 -23.35 1.11
C ALA A 121 17.38 -22.56 1.92
N PHE A 122 17.28 -22.81 3.23
CA PHE A 122 16.40 -22.08 4.13
C PHE A 122 16.71 -20.57 4.14
N ILE A 123 17.97 -20.18 4.37
CA ILE A 123 18.37 -18.75 4.45
C ILE A 123 18.11 -18.06 3.12
N ALA A 124 18.38 -18.74 2.00
CA ALA A 124 18.17 -18.15 0.68
C ALA A 124 16.68 -17.94 0.38
N VAL A 125 15.80 -18.90 0.71
CA VAL A 125 14.36 -18.84 0.40
C VAL A 125 13.58 -18.03 1.43
N ILE A 126 13.96 -18.05 2.72
CA ILE A 126 13.24 -17.28 3.75
C ILE A 126 13.35 -15.77 3.50
N ARG A 127 14.46 -15.33 2.96
CA ARG A 127 14.63 -13.93 2.58
C ARG A 127 13.58 -13.51 1.54
N GLU A 128 13.45 -14.25 0.44
CA GLU A 128 12.46 -13.97 -0.61
C GLU A 128 11.03 -14.11 -0.05
N GLY A 129 10.82 -15.05 0.85
CA GLY A 129 9.52 -15.24 1.52
C GLY A 129 9.13 -14.07 2.43
N LEU A 130 10.06 -13.51 3.20
CA LEU A 130 9.79 -12.35 4.06
C LEU A 130 9.60 -11.06 3.26
N GLU A 131 10.39 -10.87 2.19
CA GLU A 131 10.19 -9.78 1.23
C GLU A 131 8.79 -9.87 0.61
N THR A 132 8.38 -11.06 0.18
CA THR A 132 7.03 -11.34 -0.35
C THR A 132 5.92 -10.99 0.65
N VAL A 133 6.07 -11.36 1.93
CA VAL A 133 5.09 -11.03 2.99
C VAL A 133 4.93 -9.52 3.13
N LEU A 134 6.05 -8.79 3.22
CA LEU A 134 6.04 -7.32 3.32
C LEU A 134 5.32 -6.68 2.13
N PHE A 135 5.66 -7.13 0.92
CA PHE A 135 5.10 -6.56 -0.30
C PHE A 135 3.63 -6.90 -0.50
N LEU A 136 3.24 -8.16 -0.22
CA LEU A 136 1.83 -8.56 -0.29
C LEU A 136 0.99 -7.87 0.77
N PHE A 137 1.54 -7.62 1.95
CA PHE A 137 0.88 -6.83 2.97
C PHE A 137 0.65 -5.39 2.46
N ALA A 138 1.70 -4.71 1.97
CA ALA A 138 1.59 -3.35 1.46
C ALA A 138 0.64 -3.20 0.25
N ILE A 139 0.63 -4.18 -0.68
CA ILE A 139 -0.28 -4.18 -1.82
C ILE A 139 -1.70 -4.60 -1.39
N GLY A 140 -1.80 -5.51 -0.43
CA GLY A 140 -3.06 -6.03 0.10
C GLY A 140 -3.88 -4.95 0.80
N SER A 141 -3.22 -4.15 1.62
CA SER A 141 -3.83 -3.01 2.31
C SER A 141 -4.44 -2.00 1.33
N SER A 142 -3.79 -1.76 0.19
CA SER A 142 -4.31 -0.86 -0.85
C SER A 142 -5.41 -1.47 -1.73
N SER A 143 -5.72 -2.77 -1.60
CA SER A 143 -6.56 -3.48 -2.59
C SER A 143 -7.98 -3.80 -2.11
N GLY A 144 -8.31 -3.59 -0.83
CA GLY A 144 -9.66 -3.76 -0.24
C GLY A 144 -10.25 -5.18 -0.25
N SER A 145 -9.69 -6.14 -1.01
CA SER A 145 -10.23 -7.50 -1.12
C SER A 145 -9.13 -8.56 -1.17
N ILE A 146 -9.19 -9.51 -0.24
CA ILE A 146 -8.17 -10.57 -0.08
C ILE A 146 -8.26 -11.67 -1.15
N VAL A 147 -9.45 -12.02 -1.62
CA VAL A 147 -9.65 -13.16 -2.53
C VAL A 147 -8.97 -12.93 -3.89
N PRO A 148 -9.18 -11.80 -4.57
CA PRO A 148 -8.48 -11.50 -5.82
C PRO A 148 -6.97 -11.29 -5.64
N LEU A 149 -6.53 -10.77 -4.49
CA LEU A 149 -5.11 -10.66 -4.15
C LEU A 149 -4.44 -12.04 -4.11
N LEU A 150 -5.03 -12.99 -3.37
CA LEU A 150 -4.53 -14.36 -3.28
C LEU A 150 -4.57 -15.08 -4.62
N ALA A 151 -5.64 -14.95 -5.39
CA ALA A 151 -5.76 -15.54 -6.71
C ALA A 151 -4.66 -15.04 -7.67
N ALA A 152 -4.42 -13.73 -7.71
CA ALA A 152 -3.36 -13.14 -8.53
C ALA A 152 -1.96 -13.58 -8.06
N SER A 153 -1.74 -13.65 -6.74
CA SER A 153 -0.49 -14.11 -6.13
C SER A 153 -0.20 -15.57 -6.48
N LEU A 154 -1.18 -16.46 -6.35
CA LEU A 154 -1.04 -17.87 -6.69
C LEU A 154 -0.82 -18.07 -8.18
N ALA A 155 -1.50 -17.30 -9.04
CA ALA A 155 -1.28 -17.35 -10.48
C ALA A 155 0.15 -16.91 -10.84
N GLY A 156 0.66 -15.82 -10.24
CA GLY A 156 2.04 -15.37 -10.44
C GLY A 156 3.06 -16.42 -10.00
N LEU A 157 2.86 -17.03 -8.83
CA LEU A 157 3.72 -18.09 -8.32
C LEU A 157 3.68 -19.35 -9.22
N ALA A 158 2.50 -19.77 -9.68
CA ALA A 158 2.37 -20.92 -10.57
C ALA A 158 3.11 -20.71 -11.89
N VAL A 159 3.03 -19.50 -12.47
CA VAL A 159 3.81 -19.15 -13.66
C VAL A 159 5.30 -19.14 -13.36
N ALA A 160 5.74 -18.60 -12.21
CA ALA A 160 7.14 -18.61 -11.81
C ALA A 160 7.72 -20.03 -11.68
N VAL A 161 6.98 -20.92 -11.02
CA VAL A 161 7.35 -22.34 -10.90
C VAL A 161 7.41 -23.01 -12.26
N GLY A 162 6.40 -22.80 -13.13
CA GLY A 162 6.38 -23.33 -14.50
C GLY A 162 7.59 -22.87 -15.32
N VAL A 163 7.94 -21.59 -15.26
CA VAL A 163 9.12 -21.01 -15.91
C VAL A 163 10.40 -21.61 -15.32
N GLY A 164 10.50 -21.73 -13.99
CA GLY A 164 11.63 -22.37 -13.32
C GLY A 164 11.84 -23.82 -13.79
N VAL A 165 10.78 -24.61 -13.81
CA VAL A 165 10.82 -26.01 -14.33
C VAL A 165 11.23 -26.04 -15.80
N ALA A 166 10.69 -25.14 -16.63
CA ALA A 166 11.04 -25.06 -18.06
C ALA A 166 12.53 -24.73 -18.27
N ILE A 167 13.10 -23.85 -17.45
CA ILE A 167 14.55 -23.52 -17.49
C ILE A 167 15.40 -24.74 -17.14
N PHE A 168 15.07 -25.42 -16.03
CA PHE A 168 15.93 -26.48 -15.48
C PHE A 168 15.67 -27.85 -16.09
N ALA A 169 14.43 -28.23 -16.40
CA ALA A 169 14.10 -29.54 -16.96
C ALA A 169 14.14 -29.58 -18.49
N ALA A 170 13.68 -28.52 -19.17
CA ALA A 170 13.66 -28.45 -20.64
C ALA A 170 14.85 -27.68 -21.24
N GLY A 171 15.75 -27.12 -20.43
CA GLY A 171 16.91 -26.36 -20.90
C GLY A 171 16.59 -25.10 -21.67
N ILE A 172 15.40 -24.54 -21.45
CA ILE A 172 14.93 -23.33 -22.14
C ILE A 172 15.80 -22.14 -21.71
N ARG A 173 16.36 -21.43 -22.65
CA ARG A 173 17.15 -20.23 -22.42
C ARG A 173 16.25 -19.00 -22.47
N ILE A 174 15.88 -18.48 -21.31
CA ILE A 174 15.18 -17.22 -21.19
C ILE A 174 16.18 -16.10 -20.95
N ASP A 175 16.01 -14.96 -21.62
CA ASP A 175 16.80 -13.76 -21.36
C ASP A 175 16.33 -13.13 -20.02
N LEU A 176 16.85 -13.68 -18.91
CA LEU A 176 16.54 -13.23 -17.56
C LEU A 176 16.81 -11.72 -17.39
N ARG A 177 17.80 -11.18 -18.12
CA ARG A 177 18.08 -9.74 -18.04
C ARG A 177 16.93 -8.90 -18.58
N ARG A 178 16.34 -9.31 -19.70
CA ARG A 178 15.16 -8.61 -20.24
C ARG A 178 13.96 -8.79 -19.33
N PHE A 179 13.74 -10.01 -18.85
CA PHE A 179 12.67 -10.30 -17.90
C PHE A 179 12.74 -9.38 -16.67
N PHE A 180 13.87 -9.36 -15.96
CA PHE A 180 14.06 -8.52 -14.77
C PHE A 180 14.05 -7.01 -15.08
N THR A 181 14.39 -6.62 -16.30
CA THR A 181 14.26 -5.21 -16.70
C THR A 181 12.80 -4.82 -16.88
N ILE A 182 12.01 -5.64 -17.55
CA ILE A 182 10.58 -5.36 -17.80
C ILE A 182 9.79 -5.39 -16.49
N THR A 183 9.94 -6.45 -15.69
CA THR A 183 9.27 -6.56 -14.40
C THR A 183 9.74 -5.47 -13.43
N GLY A 184 11.02 -5.08 -13.48
CA GLY A 184 11.55 -4.00 -12.70
C GLY A 184 10.92 -2.64 -13.03
N VAL A 185 10.67 -2.34 -14.31
CA VAL A 185 9.95 -1.13 -14.71
C VAL A 185 8.51 -1.16 -14.15
N VAL A 186 7.80 -2.29 -14.27
CA VAL A 186 6.46 -2.42 -13.69
C VAL A 186 6.48 -2.17 -12.18
N LEU A 187 7.45 -2.75 -11.46
CA LEU A 187 7.56 -2.56 -10.01
C LEU A 187 7.93 -1.14 -9.60
N ILE A 188 8.61 -0.36 -10.45
CA ILE A 188 8.85 1.08 -10.19
C ILE A 188 7.51 1.83 -10.20
N PHE A 189 6.61 1.55 -11.14
CA PHE A 189 5.27 2.14 -11.15
C PHE A 189 4.43 1.70 -9.93
N VAL A 190 4.47 0.42 -9.58
CA VAL A 190 3.80 -0.10 -8.38
C VAL A 190 4.33 0.60 -7.13
N SER A 191 5.65 0.77 -7.01
CA SER A 191 6.27 1.47 -5.87
C SER A 191 5.85 2.94 -5.82
N ALA A 192 5.70 3.62 -6.96
CA ALA A 192 5.16 4.98 -7.02
C ALA A 192 3.71 5.03 -6.50
N GLY A 193 2.89 4.05 -6.86
CA GLY A 193 1.54 3.88 -6.32
C GLY A 193 1.52 3.64 -4.80
N LEU A 194 2.47 2.86 -4.27
CA LEU A 194 2.61 2.66 -2.81
C LEU A 194 3.02 3.95 -2.09
N VAL A 195 3.80 4.84 -2.71
CA VAL A 195 4.08 6.19 -2.15
C VAL A 195 2.79 6.99 -2.04
N THR A 196 1.97 6.98 -3.08
CA THR A 196 0.67 7.66 -3.10
C THR A 196 -0.25 7.10 -2.01
N TYR A 197 -0.32 5.76 -1.89
CA TYR A 197 -1.09 5.07 -0.87
C TYR A 197 -0.63 5.48 0.54
N ALA A 198 0.67 5.47 0.82
CA ALA A 198 1.20 5.88 2.13
C ALA A 198 0.86 7.33 2.48
N ILE A 199 0.88 8.24 1.48
CA ILE A 199 0.48 9.64 1.68
C ILE A 199 -1.01 9.72 2.05
N ALA A 200 -1.87 8.93 1.40
CA ALA A 200 -3.30 8.88 1.70
C ALA A 200 -3.54 8.40 3.13
N GLU A 201 -2.90 7.27 3.54
CA GLU A 201 -3.00 6.72 4.90
C GLU A 201 -2.56 7.75 5.96
N PHE A 202 -1.44 8.45 5.74
CA PHE A 202 -0.97 9.47 6.67
C PHE A 202 -1.87 10.73 6.68
N THR A 203 -2.54 11.02 5.58
CA THR A 203 -3.54 12.10 5.53
C THR A 203 -4.79 11.69 6.31
N GLU A 204 -5.19 10.44 6.22
CA GLU A 204 -6.35 9.89 6.92
C GLU A 204 -6.19 9.97 8.44
N VAL A 205 -5.00 9.65 8.96
CA VAL A 205 -4.71 9.76 10.40
C VAL A 205 -4.30 11.17 10.85
N GLY A 206 -4.35 12.16 9.96
CA GLY A 206 -4.03 13.56 10.29
C GLY A 206 -2.56 13.86 10.48
N LEU A 207 -1.64 12.94 10.15
CA LEU A 207 -0.19 13.18 10.16
C LEU A 207 0.25 14.12 9.03
N VAL A 208 -0.50 14.13 7.94
CA VAL A 208 -0.26 14.97 6.77
C VAL A 208 -1.51 15.79 6.50
N PRO A 209 -1.40 17.11 6.26
CA PRO A 209 -2.58 17.93 5.98
C PRO A 209 -3.23 17.54 4.64
N PRO A 210 -4.57 17.50 4.57
CA PRO A 210 -5.27 17.25 3.34
C PRO A 210 -4.99 18.36 2.32
N THR A 211 -4.83 17.98 1.06
CA THR A 211 -4.60 18.91 -0.04
C THR A 211 -5.72 18.83 -1.08
N ALA A 212 -5.87 19.85 -1.90
CA ALA A 212 -6.90 19.89 -2.93
C ALA A 212 -6.72 18.74 -3.95
N THR A 213 -7.83 18.21 -4.45
CA THR A 213 -7.84 17.26 -5.56
C THR A 213 -7.39 17.96 -6.84
N VAL A 214 -6.50 17.32 -7.62
CA VAL A 214 -5.98 17.91 -8.87
C VAL A 214 -6.98 17.75 -10.01
N PHE A 215 -7.57 16.57 -10.12
CA PHE A 215 -8.61 16.24 -11.09
C PHE A 215 -9.46 15.11 -10.53
N ASP A 216 -10.67 14.96 -11.05
CA ASP A 216 -11.57 13.87 -10.72
C ASP A 216 -11.99 13.15 -12.00
N LEU A 217 -11.53 11.91 -12.17
CA LEU A 217 -11.87 11.01 -13.26
C LEU A 217 -12.82 9.89 -12.81
N SER A 218 -13.28 9.91 -11.55
CA SER A 218 -14.18 8.87 -11.00
C SER A 218 -15.45 8.67 -11.83
N PRO A 219 -16.07 9.73 -12.45
CA PRO A 219 -17.25 9.52 -13.30
C PRO A 219 -16.95 8.80 -14.62
N MET A 220 -15.71 8.89 -15.14
CA MET A 220 -15.33 8.29 -16.43
C MET A 220 -14.59 6.97 -16.25
N LEU A 221 -13.74 6.87 -15.24
CA LEU A 221 -12.88 5.72 -14.99
C LEU A 221 -12.75 5.45 -13.49
N PRO A 222 -13.80 4.94 -12.84
CA PRO A 222 -13.75 4.61 -11.42
C PRO A 222 -12.72 3.50 -11.15
N GLU A 223 -12.08 3.54 -9.99
CA GLU A 223 -11.07 2.54 -9.58
C GLU A 223 -11.68 1.12 -9.47
N SER A 224 -12.98 1.02 -9.22
CA SER A 224 -13.75 -0.23 -9.18
C SER A 224 -13.98 -0.86 -10.56
N SER A 225 -13.81 -0.10 -11.66
CA SER A 225 -13.92 -0.64 -13.01
C SER A 225 -12.76 -1.60 -13.33
N LEU A 226 -12.96 -2.50 -14.30
CA LEU A 226 -11.90 -3.44 -14.71
C LEU A 226 -10.63 -2.69 -15.15
N LEU A 227 -10.77 -1.67 -15.98
CA LEU A 227 -9.63 -0.85 -16.44
C LEU A 227 -9.04 -0.01 -15.29
N GLY A 228 -9.87 0.61 -14.47
CA GLY A 228 -9.43 1.39 -13.31
C GLY A 228 -8.62 0.53 -12.35
N SER A 229 -9.09 -0.66 -12.01
CA SER A 229 -8.38 -1.59 -11.12
C SER A 229 -7.09 -2.15 -11.72
N LEU A 230 -7.03 -2.35 -13.05
CA LEU A 230 -5.78 -2.72 -13.73
C LEU A 230 -4.76 -1.58 -13.69
N LEU A 231 -5.20 -0.35 -13.98
CA LEU A 231 -4.33 0.83 -13.95
C LEU A 231 -3.88 1.16 -12.51
N ALA A 232 -4.78 1.04 -11.54
CA ALA A 232 -4.44 1.20 -10.13
C ALA A 232 -3.37 0.18 -9.70
N GLY A 233 -3.54 -1.08 -10.07
CA GLY A 233 -2.58 -2.14 -9.71
C GLY A 233 -1.25 -2.08 -10.46
N LEU A 234 -1.19 -1.60 -11.70
CA LEU A 234 0.06 -1.54 -12.49
C LEU A 234 0.79 -0.21 -12.36
N PHE A 235 0.04 0.87 -12.34
CA PHE A 235 0.58 2.24 -12.45
C PHE A 235 0.29 3.09 -11.21
N GLY A 236 -0.39 2.53 -10.19
CA GLY A 236 -0.79 3.31 -9.02
C GLY A 236 -1.83 4.38 -9.35
N TYR A 237 -2.69 4.13 -10.37
CA TYR A 237 -3.74 5.07 -10.76
C TYR A 237 -4.71 5.32 -9.62
N ARG A 238 -5.04 6.61 -9.40
CA ARG A 238 -6.12 7.07 -8.55
C ARG A 238 -7.07 7.94 -9.37
N SER A 239 -8.37 7.71 -9.18
CA SER A 239 -9.39 8.45 -9.93
C SER A 239 -9.46 9.93 -9.56
N ALA A 240 -9.16 10.28 -8.30
CA ALA A 240 -9.20 11.64 -7.78
C ALA A 240 -7.98 11.93 -6.89
N PRO A 241 -6.74 12.02 -7.46
CA PRO A 241 -5.53 12.21 -6.68
C PRO A 241 -5.45 13.64 -6.13
N THR A 242 -4.96 13.76 -4.91
CA THR A 242 -4.63 15.04 -4.31
C THR A 242 -3.29 15.60 -4.85
N VAL A 243 -3.04 16.89 -4.64
CA VAL A 243 -1.78 17.53 -5.06
C VAL A 243 -0.57 16.83 -4.46
N LEU A 244 -0.64 16.49 -3.18
CA LEU A 244 0.48 15.85 -2.48
C LEU A 244 0.72 14.41 -2.95
N GLU A 245 -0.33 13.67 -3.22
CA GLU A 245 -0.26 12.32 -3.79
C GLU A 245 0.39 12.32 -5.18
N LEU A 246 -0.04 13.22 -6.06
CA LEU A 246 0.51 13.35 -7.40
C LEU A 246 1.97 13.80 -7.37
N MET A 247 2.32 14.75 -6.49
CA MET A 247 3.71 15.17 -6.30
C MET A 247 4.58 14.04 -5.76
N GLY A 248 4.13 13.30 -4.76
CA GLY A 248 4.82 12.13 -4.22
C GLY A 248 5.08 11.08 -5.31
N TYR A 249 4.06 10.76 -6.09
CA TYR A 249 4.14 9.85 -7.23
C TYR A 249 5.23 10.27 -8.24
N LEU A 250 5.17 11.51 -8.73
CA LEU A 250 6.10 12.00 -9.74
C LEU A 250 7.52 12.19 -9.22
N THR A 251 7.68 12.66 -7.98
CA THR A 251 8.98 12.86 -7.33
C THR A 251 9.71 11.53 -7.12
N TYR A 252 8.97 10.43 -6.88
CA TYR A 252 9.55 9.10 -6.81
C TYR A 252 9.77 8.52 -8.21
N LEU A 253 8.73 8.51 -9.05
CA LEU A 253 8.74 7.82 -10.34
C LEU A 253 9.83 8.33 -11.29
N LEU A 254 9.89 9.66 -11.49
CA LEU A 254 10.77 10.22 -12.51
C LEU A 254 12.25 9.95 -12.24
N PRO A 255 12.82 10.25 -11.04
CA PRO A 255 14.23 9.98 -10.78
C PRO A 255 14.58 8.48 -10.80
N VAL A 256 13.72 7.64 -10.19
CA VAL A 256 13.99 6.20 -10.09
C VAL A 256 13.92 5.55 -11.47
N LEU A 257 12.93 5.89 -12.29
CA LEU A 257 12.79 5.38 -13.66
C LEU A 257 13.96 5.82 -14.54
N LEU A 258 14.34 7.10 -14.49
CA LEU A 258 15.47 7.63 -15.25
C LEU A 258 16.78 6.94 -14.85
N LEU A 259 17.07 6.81 -13.55
CA LEU A 259 18.25 6.10 -13.04
C LEU A 259 18.19 4.61 -13.41
N PHE A 260 17.02 4.00 -13.38
CA PHE A 260 16.86 2.60 -13.74
C PHE A 260 17.06 2.38 -15.24
N VAL A 261 16.52 3.19 -16.13
CA VAL A 261 16.62 3.01 -17.59
C VAL A 261 18.00 3.45 -18.12
N PHE A 262 18.51 4.61 -17.69
CA PHE A 262 19.70 5.26 -18.25
C PHE A 262 20.98 5.04 -17.42
N GLY A 263 20.87 4.76 -16.12
CA GLY A 263 22.02 4.58 -15.23
C GLY A 263 22.96 3.40 -15.56
N GLY A 264 22.58 2.51 -16.50
CA GLY A 264 23.41 1.39 -16.97
C GLY A 264 24.32 1.69 -18.16
N ARG A 265 24.26 2.88 -18.75
CA ARG A 265 25.00 3.23 -19.98
C ARG A 265 26.37 3.86 -19.77
N GLY A 266 26.72 4.32 -18.56
CA GLY A 266 27.99 4.95 -18.24
C GLY A 266 29.00 3.98 -17.60
N ARG A 267 30.04 3.62 -18.32
CA ARG A 267 31.04 2.58 -17.96
C ARG A 267 32.06 3.02 -16.91
N ASN A 268 31.99 4.20 -16.30
CA ASN A 268 33.03 4.70 -15.38
C ASN A 268 32.61 5.77 -14.36
N GLN A 269 31.41 5.71 -13.76
CA GLN A 269 31.13 6.61 -12.65
C GLN A 269 30.80 5.82 -11.36
N ARG A 270 31.49 6.23 -10.29
CA ARG A 270 31.57 5.60 -8.98
C ARG A 270 30.17 5.29 -8.39
N PRO A 271 29.92 4.04 -7.93
CA PRO A 271 28.61 3.55 -7.53
C PRO A 271 28.04 4.17 -6.23
N ARG A 272 28.79 5.07 -5.57
CA ARG A 272 28.37 5.69 -4.31
C ARG A 272 27.30 6.78 -4.46
N MET A 273 27.26 7.52 -5.59
CA MET A 273 26.34 8.65 -5.74
C MET A 273 24.90 8.27 -6.05
N ALA A 274 24.64 7.12 -6.71
CA ALA A 274 23.26 6.74 -7.05
C ALA A 274 22.49 6.13 -5.86
N ALA A 275 23.18 5.38 -5.00
CA ALA A 275 22.56 4.83 -3.79
C ALA A 275 22.33 5.92 -2.73
N THR A 276 23.27 6.88 -2.60
CA THR A 276 23.10 8.04 -1.72
C THR A 276 22.05 9.02 -2.24
N ALA A 277 21.90 9.21 -3.56
CA ALA A 277 20.86 10.08 -4.11
C ALA A 277 19.45 9.50 -3.92
N ALA A 278 19.26 8.18 -4.08
CA ALA A 278 17.97 7.54 -3.78
C ALA A 278 17.66 7.57 -2.28
N SER A 279 18.66 7.29 -1.44
CA SER A 279 18.49 7.34 0.02
C SER A 279 18.26 8.77 0.53
N THR A 280 18.97 9.77 -0.02
CA THR A 280 18.76 11.18 0.34
C THR A 280 17.43 11.72 -0.16
N LEU A 281 16.93 11.28 -1.31
CA LEU A 281 15.59 11.64 -1.80
C LEU A 281 14.48 11.05 -0.93
N ILE A 282 14.61 9.78 -0.52
CA ILE A 282 13.66 9.12 0.40
C ILE A 282 13.72 9.75 1.79
N VAL A 283 14.91 10.04 2.30
CA VAL A 283 15.10 10.73 3.59
C VAL A 283 14.65 12.19 3.49
N ALA A 284 14.89 12.88 2.38
CA ALA A 284 14.40 14.24 2.15
C ALA A 284 12.87 14.27 2.01
N LEU A 285 12.26 13.28 1.39
CA LEU A 285 10.79 13.15 1.31
C LEU A 285 10.21 12.87 2.72
N ALA A 286 10.83 11.98 3.49
CA ALA A 286 10.43 11.70 4.86
C ALA A 286 10.63 12.93 5.78
N LEU A 287 11.74 13.68 5.64
CA LEU A 287 12.01 14.90 6.39
C LEU A 287 11.14 16.08 5.94
N ALA A 288 10.77 16.18 4.65
CA ALA A 288 9.83 17.17 4.15
C ALA A 288 8.41 16.92 4.69
N LEU A 289 8.01 15.65 4.83
CA LEU A 289 6.75 15.27 5.46
C LEU A 289 6.73 15.59 6.97
N VAL A 290 7.85 15.42 7.67
CA VAL A 290 8.01 15.75 9.10
C VAL A 290 8.22 17.26 9.31
N GLY A 291 8.87 17.95 8.38
CA GLY A 291 9.16 19.40 8.47
C GLY A 291 7.94 20.30 8.29
N CYS A 292 6.89 19.85 7.61
CA CYS A 292 5.63 20.59 7.51
C CYS A 292 4.77 20.53 8.77
N ALA A 293 5.02 19.60 9.70
CA ALA A 293 4.28 19.46 10.96
C ALA A 293 4.81 20.40 12.09
N GLY A 294 5.91 21.13 11.88
CA GLY A 294 6.61 21.90 12.91
C GLY A 294 6.51 23.43 12.80
N GLY A 295 5.60 23.99 12.03
CA GLY A 295 5.53 25.43 11.75
C GLY A 295 4.30 26.17 12.31
N GLY A 296 3.91 25.89 13.55
CA GLY A 296 2.87 26.62 14.27
C GLY A 296 3.46 27.55 15.31
N ALA A 297 4.04 28.67 14.92
CA ALA A 297 4.46 29.72 15.86
C ALA A 297 3.28 30.63 16.22
N SER A 298 2.99 30.63 17.49
CA SER A 298 2.22 31.59 18.26
C SER A 298 2.39 33.03 17.82
N SER A 299 1.30 33.76 17.59
CA SER A 299 1.25 35.20 17.83
C SER A 299 -0.13 35.61 18.37
N ALA A 300 -0.09 36.22 19.53
CA ALA A 300 -1.20 36.71 20.31
C ALA A 300 -1.84 37.98 19.68
N PRO A 301 -2.96 38.47 20.25
CA PRO A 301 -3.98 39.22 19.53
C PRO A 301 -3.74 40.73 19.51
N ALA A 302 -4.15 41.38 18.44
CA ALA A 302 -4.38 42.79 18.43
C ALA A 302 -5.79 43.13 17.95
N SER A 303 -6.41 43.97 18.68
CA SER A 303 -7.81 44.38 18.68
C SER A 303 -8.13 45.48 17.70
N VAL A 304 -9.43 45.58 17.34
CA VAL A 304 -10.25 46.76 17.08
C VAL A 304 -10.36 47.29 15.66
N GLY A 305 -11.57 47.25 15.14
CA GLY A 305 -12.34 48.37 14.55
C GLY A 305 -13.09 48.07 13.25
N PRO A 306 -14.39 48.33 13.19
CA PRO A 306 -15.21 48.21 11.97
C PRO A 306 -15.41 49.59 11.32
N PRO A 307 -16.22 49.81 10.27
CA PRO A 307 -16.57 49.01 9.08
C PRO A 307 -16.42 49.79 7.78
N SER A 308 -16.49 49.15 6.63
CA SER A 308 -17.03 49.84 5.45
C SER A 308 -17.47 48.85 4.34
N THR A 309 -18.68 49.02 3.99
CA THR A 309 -19.49 48.60 2.84
C THR A 309 -18.76 48.56 1.49
N GLY A 310 -19.13 47.52 0.70
CA GLY A 310 -18.85 47.49 -0.75
C GLY A 310 -19.30 46.15 -1.36
N ALA A 311 -20.38 46.16 -2.06
CA ALA A 311 -21.18 45.05 -2.57
C ALA A 311 -20.64 44.41 -3.86
N ILE A 312 -21.31 43.27 -4.18
CA ILE A 312 -21.51 42.57 -5.46
C ILE A 312 -20.50 41.43 -5.67
N GLY A 313 -20.93 40.21 -5.46
CA GLY A 313 -21.82 39.40 -6.22
C GLY A 313 -21.16 38.14 -6.71
N SER A 314 -21.48 37.05 -6.17
CA SER A 314 -21.84 35.74 -6.73
C SER A 314 -21.93 34.77 -5.58
N SER A 315 -23.18 34.37 -5.31
CA SER A 315 -23.56 33.42 -4.28
C SER A 315 -22.96 32.06 -4.62
N PRO A 316 -22.15 31.42 -3.75
CA PRO A 316 -22.07 29.98 -3.77
C PRO A 316 -23.40 29.44 -3.19
N ALA A 317 -23.91 28.38 -3.80
CA ALA A 317 -25.06 27.65 -3.26
C ALA A 317 -24.86 27.47 -1.75
N SER A 318 -25.86 27.84 -0.97
CA SER A 318 -25.87 27.69 0.49
C SER A 318 -25.74 26.20 0.83
N THR A 319 -24.54 25.77 1.11
CA THR A 319 -24.29 24.44 1.65
C THR A 319 -24.88 24.45 3.07
N ASN A 320 -25.96 23.69 3.29
CA ASN A 320 -26.49 23.50 4.63
C ASN A 320 -25.46 22.71 5.44
N VAL A 321 -24.78 23.37 6.36
CA VAL A 321 -23.82 22.70 7.25
C VAL A 321 -24.57 22.26 8.50
N VAL A 322 -24.52 20.97 8.82
CA VAL A 322 -25.09 20.34 10.01
C VAL A 322 -23.94 19.88 10.91
N GLU A 323 -23.91 20.37 12.13
CA GLU A 323 -22.96 19.89 13.12
C GLU A 323 -23.53 18.67 13.84
N VAL A 324 -22.74 17.59 13.92
CA VAL A 324 -23.10 16.35 14.61
C VAL A 324 -21.97 15.97 15.57
N LYS A 325 -22.32 15.69 16.81
CA LYS A 325 -21.38 15.19 17.79
C LYS A 325 -21.63 13.71 18.03
N ALA A 326 -20.63 12.88 17.82
CA ALA A 326 -20.63 11.48 18.21
C ALA A 326 -20.05 11.33 19.64
N SER A 327 -20.68 10.50 20.43
CA SER A 327 -20.20 10.09 21.76
C SER A 327 -20.65 8.65 22.01
N GLU A 328 -20.24 8.06 23.16
CA GLU A 328 -20.53 6.66 23.45
C GLU A 328 -22.03 6.37 23.35
N TYR A 329 -22.33 5.71 22.26
CA TYR A 329 -23.55 5.14 21.70
C TYR A 329 -24.65 6.15 21.42
N ALA A 330 -24.28 7.42 21.13
CA ALA A 330 -25.26 8.45 20.75
C ALA A 330 -24.70 9.46 19.74
N PHE A 331 -25.58 9.95 18.87
CA PHE A 331 -25.34 11.15 18.06
C PHE A 331 -26.15 12.33 18.60
N ASP A 332 -25.56 13.51 18.60
CA ASP A 332 -26.24 14.76 18.94
C ASP A 332 -26.08 15.77 17.80
N PRO A 333 -27.17 16.20 17.16
CA PRO A 333 -28.58 15.80 17.39
C PRO A 333 -28.88 14.37 16.88
N ALA A 334 -29.82 13.67 17.53
CA ALA A 334 -30.29 12.35 17.10
C ALA A 334 -31.36 12.44 15.99
N THR A 335 -31.88 13.65 15.71
CA THR A 335 -32.82 13.91 14.61
C THR A 335 -32.40 15.15 13.86
N ILE A 336 -32.23 15.02 12.56
CA ILE A 336 -31.78 16.08 11.66
C ILE A 336 -32.87 16.33 10.60
N LYS A 337 -33.12 17.59 10.28
CA LYS A 337 -34.00 18.00 9.17
C LYS A 337 -33.29 18.99 8.29
N VAL A 338 -33.21 18.70 6.99
CA VAL A 338 -32.54 19.53 5.99
C VAL A 338 -33.35 19.58 4.70
N PRO A 339 -33.24 20.65 3.88
CA PRO A 339 -33.81 20.65 2.53
C PRO A 339 -32.98 19.74 1.59
N ALA A 340 -33.64 19.28 0.52
CA ALA A 340 -32.99 18.49 -0.53
C ALA A 340 -31.87 19.30 -1.24
N GLY A 341 -30.81 18.62 -1.64
CA GLY A 341 -29.61 19.17 -2.30
C GLY A 341 -28.33 18.82 -1.55
N SER A 342 -27.31 19.62 -1.75
CA SER A 342 -25.99 19.40 -1.14
C SER A 342 -26.00 19.78 0.33
N VAL A 343 -25.70 18.81 1.20
CA VAL A 343 -25.66 18.96 2.66
C VAL A 343 -24.27 18.56 3.16
N SER A 344 -23.67 19.39 4.01
CA SER A 344 -22.38 19.09 4.64
C SER A 344 -22.59 18.75 6.11
N PHE A 345 -22.27 17.53 6.50
CA PHE A 345 -22.26 17.09 7.89
C PHE A 345 -20.87 17.26 8.46
N ARG A 346 -20.74 18.12 9.47
CA ARG A 346 -19.49 18.25 10.24
C ARG A 346 -19.64 17.38 11.49
N VAL A 347 -18.98 16.24 11.49
CA VAL A 347 -19.09 15.24 12.56
C VAL A 347 -17.85 15.28 13.42
N SER A 348 -18.04 15.49 14.73
CA SER A 348 -16.96 15.51 15.73
C SER A 348 -17.12 14.36 16.72
N ASN A 349 -16.03 13.69 17.08
CA ASN A 349 -16.06 12.70 18.14
C ASN A 349 -15.68 13.33 19.48
N GLY A 350 -16.67 13.48 20.35
CA GLY A 350 -16.50 13.97 21.73
C GLY A 350 -16.41 12.86 22.78
N GLY A 351 -16.39 11.60 22.35
CA GLY A 351 -16.28 10.43 23.20
C GLY A 351 -14.83 9.96 23.44
N THR A 352 -14.67 8.74 23.95
CA THR A 352 -13.40 8.07 24.25
C THR A 352 -13.17 6.85 23.35
N GLU A 353 -14.21 6.39 22.64
CA GLU A 353 -14.14 5.31 21.66
C GLU A 353 -14.15 5.87 20.23
N GLU A 354 -13.73 5.06 19.28
CA GLU A 354 -13.83 5.37 17.86
C GLU A 354 -15.26 5.17 17.37
N HIS A 355 -15.71 6.07 16.48
CA HIS A 355 -17.06 6.04 15.91
C HIS A 355 -17.01 6.13 14.39
N GLU A 356 -18.17 5.79 13.76
CA GLU A 356 -18.44 5.96 12.34
C GLU A 356 -19.76 6.74 12.20
N PHE A 357 -19.92 7.43 11.08
CA PHE A 357 -21.14 8.12 10.74
C PHE A 357 -21.55 7.73 9.33
N GLU A 358 -22.46 6.78 9.23
CA GLU A 358 -22.93 6.21 7.98
C GLU A 358 -24.37 6.61 7.73
N ILE A 359 -24.68 7.17 6.55
CA ILE A 359 -26.02 7.59 6.13
C ILE A 359 -26.65 6.49 5.28
N PHE A 360 -27.84 6.06 5.65
CA PHE A 360 -28.60 5.01 4.97
C PHE A 360 -29.90 5.52 4.39
N GLN A 361 -30.24 5.03 3.19
CA GLN A 361 -31.60 5.06 2.65
C GLN A 361 -32.15 3.64 2.61
N GLY A 362 -33.02 3.31 3.56
CA GLY A 362 -33.40 1.91 3.79
C GLY A 362 -32.23 1.07 4.30
N GLU A 363 -31.82 0.08 3.50
CA GLU A 363 -30.66 -0.80 3.80
C GLU A 363 -29.40 -0.42 3.00
N THR A 364 -29.48 0.60 2.16
CA THR A 364 -28.36 1.00 1.29
C THR A 364 -27.59 2.15 1.93
N VAL A 365 -26.27 2.01 2.05
CA VAL A 365 -25.37 3.09 2.44
C VAL A 365 -25.35 4.12 1.31
N VAL A 366 -25.59 5.38 1.66
CA VAL A 366 -25.55 6.52 0.72
C VAL A 366 -24.17 7.14 0.74
N ASP A 367 -23.63 7.38 1.93
CA ASP A 367 -22.26 7.89 2.14
C ASP A 367 -21.86 7.71 3.62
N GLU A 368 -20.53 7.80 3.92
CA GLU A 368 -20.03 7.46 5.24
C GLU A 368 -18.77 8.24 5.64
N ILE A 369 -18.56 8.40 6.95
CA ILE A 369 -17.31 8.78 7.59
C ILE A 369 -16.86 7.61 8.44
N GLU A 370 -15.78 6.96 8.06
CA GLU A 370 -15.11 5.95 8.87
C GLU A 370 -13.99 6.57 9.72
N GLY A 371 -13.57 5.89 10.78
CA GLY A 371 -12.37 6.22 11.52
C GLY A 371 -12.43 7.56 12.28
N LEU A 372 -13.57 7.90 12.86
CA LEU A 372 -13.72 9.09 13.69
C LEU A 372 -13.18 8.83 15.09
N VAL A 373 -11.86 8.93 15.25
CA VAL A 373 -11.18 8.72 16.56
C VAL A 373 -11.51 9.84 17.56
N PRO A 374 -11.35 9.62 18.87
CA PRO A 374 -11.60 10.63 19.91
C PRO A 374 -10.93 11.97 19.63
N GLY A 375 -11.74 13.04 19.65
CA GLY A 375 -11.29 14.42 19.40
C GLY A 375 -11.15 14.78 17.91
N LEU A 376 -11.37 13.86 16.98
CA LEU A 376 -11.33 14.14 15.55
C LEU A 376 -12.66 14.76 15.09
N GLU A 377 -12.57 15.68 14.12
CA GLU A 377 -13.69 16.25 13.39
C GLU A 377 -13.50 16.01 11.90
N ARG A 378 -14.54 15.52 11.22
CA ARG A 378 -14.56 15.32 9.76
C ARG A 378 -15.81 15.91 9.14
N THR A 379 -15.73 16.28 7.87
CA THR A 379 -16.86 16.81 7.10
C THR A 379 -17.19 15.88 5.95
N LEU A 380 -18.47 15.46 5.88
CA LEU A 380 -19.05 14.71 4.79
C LEU A 380 -19.98 15.63 4.01
N THR A 381 -19.80 15.76 2.70
CA THR A 381 -20.70 16.52 1.84
C THR A 381 -21.38 15.57 0.86
N VAL A 382 -22.69 15.47 0.95
CA VAL A 382 -23.49 14.51 0.18
C VAL A 382 -24.72 15.20 -0.43
N ASP A 383 -25.09 14.83 -1.65
CA ASP A 383 -26.29 15.29 -2.32
C ASP A 383 -27.46 14.36 -1.97
N LEU A 384 -28.45 14.90 -1.25
CA LEU A 384 -29.59 14.15 -0.74
C LEU A 384 -30.89 14.54 -1.46
N ALA A 385 -31.60 13.55 -1.99
CA ALA A 385 -32.96 13.72 -2.48
C ALA A 385 -33.95 13.79 -1.32
N ALA A 386 -35.12 14.38 -1.55
CA ALA A 386 -36.18 14.41 -0.52
C ALA A 386 -36.59 12.98 -0.12
N GLY A 387 -36.63 12.71 1.17
CA GLY A 387 -36.89 11.37 1.71
C GLY A 387 -36.50 11.20 3.17
N GLU A 388 -36.74 10.01 3.68
CA GLU A 388 -36.32 9.61 5.02
C GLU A 388 -35.04 8.79 4.93
N TYR A 389 -34.06 9.15 5.78
CA TYR A 389 -32.76 8.51 5.91
C TYR A 389 -32.51 8.20 7.39
N THR A 390 -31.60 7.29 7.63
CA THR A 390 -31.05 7.02 8.98
C THR A 390 -29.54 7.17 8.94
N TYR A 391 -28.94 7.54 10.06
CA TYR A 391 -27.49 7.46 10.21
C TYR A 391 -27.15 6.63 11.43
N LYS A 392 -26.06 5.84 11.32
CA LYS A 392 -25.68 4.82 12.30
C LYS A 392 -24.18 4.78 12.47
N CYS A 393 -23.72 4.21 13.59
CA CYS A 393 -22.36 3.74 13.77
C CYS A 393 -22.38 2.21 13.85
N LEU A 394 -21.88 1.51 12.84
CA LEU A 394 -21.87 0.06 12.82
C LEU A 394 -20.64 -0.53 13.53
N LEU A 395 -19.66 0.29 13.88
CA LEU A 395 -18.43 -0.13 14.55
C LEU A 395 -18.75 -0.88 15.85
N ASN A 396 -18.23 -2.09 15.99
CA ASN A 396 -18.35 -2.91 17.21
C ASN A 396 -19.78 -3.07 17.76
N GLY A 397 -20.81 -2.96 16.89
CA GLY A 397 -22.22 -3.08 17.28
C GLY A 397 -22.73 -1.87 18.09
N HIS A 398 -22.19 -0.66 17.85
CA HIS A 398 -22.65 0.56 18.51
C HIS A 398 -24.10 0.90 18.14
N ASP A 399 -24.56 0.57 16.94
CA ASP A 399 -25.96 0.67 16.51
C ASP A 399 -26.91 -0.13 17.42
N GLN A 400 -26.50 -1.35 17.83
CA GLN A 400 -27.26 -2.21 18.74
C GLN A 400 -27.32 -1.64 20.17
N LYS A 401 -26.37 -0.77 20.53
CA LYS A 401 -26.32 -0.04 21.80
C LYS A 401 -27.11 1.28 21.74
N GLY A 402 -27.65 1.63 20.59
CA GLY A 402 -28.50 2.81 20.41
C GLY A 402 -27.87 3.95 19.59
N MET A 403 -26.66 3.77 19.02
CA MET A 403 -25.99 4.81 18.24
C MET A 403 -26.57 4.93 16.84
N THR A 404 -27.78 5.46 16.78
CA THR A 404 -28.56 5.66 15.55
C THR A 404 -29.26 7.02 15.61
N GLY A 405 -29.50 7.61 14.43
CA GLY A 405 -30.28 8.83 14.30
C GLY A 405 -31.16 8.84 13.06
N THR A 406 -32.04 9.80 12.97
CA THR A 406 -32.97 9.99 11.83
C THR A 406 -32.64 11.27 11.09
N LEU A 407 -32.68 11.22 9.77
CA LEU A 407 -32.46 12.36 8.89
C LEU A 407 -33.62 12.49 7.91
N THR A 408 -34.40 13.55 8.05
CA THR A 408 -35.51 13.88 7.16
C THR A 408 -35.06 14.94 6.17
N VAL A 409 -35.09 14.61 4.89
CA VAL A 409 -34.78 15.55 3.79
C VAL A 409 -36.09 16.02 3.18
N THR A 410 -36.37 17.32 3.32
CA THR A 410 -37.59 17.92 2.81
C THR A 410 -37.44 18.37 1.37
N ALA A 411 -38.49 18.32 0.58
CA ALA A 411 -38.50 18.93 -0.76
C ALA A 411 -38.22 20.44 -0.64
N SER A 412 -37.34 20.95 -1.52
CA SER A 412 -36.99 22.37 -1.58
C SER A 412 -38.16 23.25 -2.03
#